data_5dbebe8a9371dec4beb391b9b0149e8c
#
_entry.id   5dbebe8a9371dec4beb391b9b0149e8c
#
_cell.length_a   1.000
_cell.length_b   1.000
_cell.length_c   1.000
_cell.angle_alpha   90.00
_cell.angle_beta   90.00
_cell.angle_gamma   90.00
#
_symmetry.space_group_name_H-M   'P 1'
#
loop_
_entity.id
_entity.type
_entity.pdbx_description
1 polymer ?
#
loop_
_entity_poly.entity_id
_entity_poly.type
_entity_poly.pdbx_seq_one_letter_code
_entity_poly.pdbx_strand_id
1 'polypeptide(L)'
;MVNRKMKPAQALAVIRKLARERNLTVRELPGRGKGSHRIHVLADASGTEVGRFGLTGHARELSRTVLTRLEERLTPLFGEKWTER
;
A
#
# COMPACT_ATOMS: atom_id res chain seq x y z
N MET A 1 -3.58 -13.32 8.08
CA MET A 1 -2.48 -12.85 8.93
C MET A 1 -1.20 -12.74 8.12
N VAL A 2 -0.48 -11.64 8.27
CA VAL A 2 0.78 -11.43 7.54
C VAL A 2 1.91 -12.14 8.29
N ASN A 3 2.65 -13.00 7.60
CA ASN A 3 3.74 -13.76 8.20
C ASN A 3 5.12 -13.25 7.80
N ARG A 4 5.20 -12.34 6.85
CA ARG A 4 6.47 -11.82 6.35
C ARG A 4 6.79 -10.48 6.99
N LYS A 5 8.07 -10.31 7.30
CA LYS A 5 8.58 -8.98 7.61
C LYS A 5 8.83 -8.28 6.29
N MET A 6 8.47 -7.02 6.22
CA MET A 6 8.49 -6.31 4.96
C MET A 6 8.91 -4.87 5.20
N LYS A 7 9.83 -4.39 4.38
CA LYS A 7 10.22 -2.98 4.41
C LYS A 7 9.16 -2.17 3.66
N PRO A 8 9.01 -0.87 3.99
CA PRO A 8 8.04 -0.02 3.27
C PRO A 8 8.23 -0.06 1.76
N ALA A 9 9.47 -0.04 1.28
CA ALA A 9 9.75 -0.09 -0.16
C ALA A 9 9.27 -1.40 -0.78
N GLN A 10 9.42 -2.51 -0.06
CA GLN A 10 8.95 -3.81 -0.54
C GLN A 10 7.42 -3.85 -0.61
N ALA A 11 6.75 -3.33 0.41
CA ALA A 11 5.30 -3.25 0.41
C ALA A 11 4.79 -2.41 -0.76
N LEU A 12 5.42 -1.26 -0.98
CA LEU A 12 5.05 -0.39 -2.09
C LEU A 12 5.27 -1.06 -3.44
N ALA A 13 6.36 -1.82 -3.58
CA ALA A 13 6.64 -2.55 -4.83
C ALA A 13 5.56 -3.59 -5.12
N VAL A 14 5.13 -4.34 -4.10
CA VAL A 14 4.05 -5.31 -4.26
C VAL A 14 2.75 -4.61 -4.63
N ILE A 15 2.43 -3.52 -3.95
CA ILE A 15 1.21 -2.75 -4.23
C ILE A 15 1.22 -2.24 -5.67
N ARG A 16 2.33 -1.71 -6.13
CA ARG A 16 2.44 -1.20 -7.50
C ARG A 16 2.27 -2.31 -8.54
N LYS A 17 2.85 -3.47 -8.26
CA LYS A 17 2.71 -4.63 -9.15
C LYS A 17 1.25 -5.06 -9.26
N LEU A 18 0.58 -5.22 -8.11
CA LEU A 18 -0.81 -5.65 -8.09
C LEU A 18 -1.74 -4.59 -8.69
N ALA A 19 -1.45 -3.32 -8.44
CA ALA A 19 -2.21 -2.23 -9.03
C ALA A 19 -2.12 -2.26 -10.55
N ARG A 20 -0.91 -2.48 -11.08
CA ARG A 20 -0.72 -2.56 -12.52
C ARG A 20 -1.52 -3.72 -13.12
N GLU A 21 -1.56 -4.85 -12.44
CA GLU A 21 -2.32 -6.02 -12.90
C GLU A 21 -3.82 -5.73 -12.96
N ARG A 22 -4.28 -4.74 -12.22
CA ARG A 22 -5.70 -4.37 -12.14
C ARG A 22 -6.01 -3.04 -12.82
N ASN A 23 -5.08 -2.54 -13.61
CA ASN A 23 -5.23 -1.25 -14.31
C ASN A 23 -5.46 -0.09 -13.36
N LEU A 24 -4.83 -0.15 -12.20
CA LEU A 24 -4.85 0.94 -11.22
C LEU A 24 -3.52 1.68 -11.24
N THR A 25 -3.57 2.96 -10.87
CA THR A 25 -2.35 3.76 -10.68
C THR A 25 -2.16 4.06 -9.21
N VAL A 26 -0.91 4.19 -8.81
CA VAL A 26 -0.54 4.54 -7.42
C VAL A 26 0.13 5.90 -7.47
N ARG A 27 -0.38 6.86 -6.70
CA ARG A 27 0.21 8.20 -6.60
C ARG A 27 0.41 8.58 -5.16
N GLU A 28 1.56 9.19 -4.88
CA GLU A 28 1.81 9.79 -3.58
C GLU A 28 1.20 11.19 -3.57
N LEU A 29 0.55 11.56 -2.46
CA LEU A 29 -0.01 12.89 -2.29
C LEU A 29 1.01 13.77 -1.58
N PRO A 30 1.61 14.75 -2.28
CA PRO A 30 2.60 15.64 -1.67
C PRO A 30 1.96 16.49 -0.57
N GLY A 31 2.71 16.70 0.53
CA GLY A 31 2.24 17.54 1.62
C GLY A 31 1.17 16.93 2.51
N ARG A 32 0.77 15.71 2.24
CA ARG A 32 -0.15 14.97 3.11
C ARG A 32 0.65 14.08 4.04
N GLY A 33 0.16 13.88 5.22
CA GLY A 33 0.86 13.11 6.23
C GLY A 33 1.88 13.95 6.99
N LYS A 34 2.31 13.45 8.14
CA LYS A 34 3.25 14.16 9.01
C LYS A 34 4.56 13.42 9.06
N GLY A 35 5.65 14.18 9.03
CA GLY A 35 6.99 13.62 9.15
C GLY A 35 7.29 12.66 8.03
N SER A 36 7.61 11.41 8.37
CA SER A 36 7.96 10.38 7.41
C SER A 36 6.77 9.64 6.82
N HIS A 37 5.57 9.91 7.31
CA HIS A 37 4.37 9.28 6.76
C HIS A 37 4.03 9.86 5.41
N ARG A 38 3.77 8.99 4.44
CA ARG A 38 3.40 9.38 3.09
C ARG A 38 2.09 8.72 2.74
N ILE A 39 1.16 9.51 2.22
CA ILE A 39 -0.15 9.02 1.82
C ILE A 39 -0.12 8.72 0.33
N HIS A 40 -0.58 7.54 -0.03
CA HIS A 40 -0.67 7.10 -1.43
C HIS A 40 -2.13 6.86 -1.78
N VAL A 41 -2.48 7.14 -3.02
CA VAL A 41 -3.84 6.96 -3.53
C VAL A 41 -3.79 5.97 -4.69
N LEU A 42 -4.76 5.06 -4.71
CA LEU A 42 -4.98 4.17 -5.84
C LEU A 42 -6.16 4.70 -6.64
N ALA A 43 -5.98 4.83 -7.94
CA ALA A 43 -7.02 5.32 -8.83
C ALA A 43 -7.21 4.37 -10.01
N ASP A 44 -8.44 4.30 -10.51
CA ASP A 44 -8.75 3.47 -11.68
C ASP A 44 -8.39 4.22 -12.98
N ALA A 45 -8.70 3.59 -14.12
CA ALA A 45 -8.38 4.15 -15.42
C ALA A 45 -9.06 5.48 -15.70
N SER A 46 -10.19 5.75 -15.03
CA SER A 46 -10.91 7.02 -15.19
C SER A 46 -10.38 8.11 -14.26
N GLY A 47 -9.43 7.78 -13.40
CA GLY A 47 -8.88 8.72 -12.42
C GLY A 47 -9.64 8.76 -11.11
N THR A 48 -10.62 7.89 -10.92
CA THR A 48 -11.40 7.83 -9.69
C THR A 48 -10.62 7.12 -8.59
N GLU A 49 -10.53 7.74 -7.42
CA GLU A 49 -9.88 7.13 -6.27
C GLU A 49 -10.66 5.91 -5.81
N VAL A 50 -10.00 4.75 -5.75
CA VAL A 50 -10.61 3.51 -5.29
C VAL A 50 -10.04 3.03 -3.97
N GLY A 51 -8.95 3.63 -3.50
CA GLY A 51 -8.37 3.31 -2.21
C GLY A 51 -7.23 4.24 -1.88
N ARG A 52 -6.80 4.21 -0.61
CA ARG A 52 -5.61 4.96 -0.17
C ARG A 52 -4.98 4.24 1.00
N PHE A 53 -3.70 4.51 1.20
CA PHE A 53 -2.95 3.91 2.30
C PHE A 53 -1.80 4.82 2.68
N GLY A 54 -1.33 4.66 3.92
CA GLY A 54 -0.17 5.40 4.40
C GLY A 54 1.01 4.47 4.62
N LEU A 55 2.20 4.95 4.31
CA LEU A 55 3.44 4.24 4.60
C LEU A 55 4.43 5.21 5.21
N THR A 56 5.24 4.72 6.15
CA THR A 56 6.34 5.50 6.68
C THR A 56 7.59 5.25 5.85
N GLY A 57 8.33 6.31 5.54
CA GLY A 57 9.54 6.21 4.75
C GLY A 57 10.80 5.88 5.55
N HIS A 58 10.73 5.93 6.88
CA HIS A 58 11.90 5.74 7.73
C HIS A 58 11.97 4.40 8.45
N ALA A 59 10.92 3.60 8.41
CA ALA A 59 10.94 2.32 9.10
C ALA A 59 11.88 1.35 8.39
N ARG A 60 12.63 0.60 9.20
CA ARG A 60 13.46 -0.48 8.65
C ARG A 60 12.57 -1.61 8.16
N GLU A 61 11.57 -1.94 8.95
CA GLU A 61 10.58 -2.94 8.62
C GLU A 61 9.24 -2.47 9.15
N LEU A 62 8.19 -2.80 8.44
CA LEU A 62 6.84 -2.54 8.92
C LEU A 62 6.51 -3.54 10.02
N SER A 63 5.87 -3.07 11.10
CA SER A 63 5.46 -3.96 12.16
C SER A 63 4.35 -4.89 11.64
N ARG A 64 4.16 -6.01 12.34
CA ARG A 64 3.09 -6.95 11.99
C ARG A 64 1.73 -6.25 12.01
N THR A 65 1.51 -5.39 13.01
CA THR A 65 0.26 -4.65 13.12
C THR A 65 0.02 -3.74 11.92
N VAL A 66 1.05 -3.01 11.51
CA VAL A 66 0.95 -2.12 10.36
C VAL A 66 0.71 -2.91 9.08
N LEU A 67 1.45 -4.01 8.88
CA LEU A 67 1.26 -4.86 7.70
C LEU A 67 -0.13 -5.47 7.66
N THR A 68 -0.64 -5.93 8.80
CA THR A 68 -1.98 -6.51 8.87
C THR A 68 -3.04 -5.47 8.50
N ARG A 69 -2.92 -4.26 9.02
CA ARG A 69 -3.85 -3.18 8.69
C ARG A 69 -3.77 -2.79 7.22
N LEU A 70 -2.56 -2.74 6.68
CA LEU A 70 -2.36 -2.43 5.27
C LEU A 70 -2.99 -3.51 4.40
N GLU A 71 -2.78 -4.78 4.74
CA GLU A 71 -3.35 -5.89 4.02
C GLU A 71 -4.87 -5.83 4.04
N GLU A 72 -5.46 -5.62 5.21
CA GLU A 72 -6.91 -5.53 5.35
C GLU A 72 -7.49 -4.38 4.53
N ARG A 73 -6.82 -3.24 4.55
CA ARG A 73 -7.29 -2.05 3.85
C ARG A 73 -7.36 -2.28 2.33
N LEU A 74 -6.41 -3.01 1.78
CA LEU A 74 -6.31 -3.22 0.33
C LEU A 74 -6.88 -4.58 -0.12
N THR A 75 -7.35 -5.39 0.79
CA THR A 75 -7.98 -6.67 0.46
C THR A 75 -9.14 -6.51 -0.54
N PRO A 76 -10.03 -5.51 -0.42
CA PRO A 76 -11.08 -5.34 -1.42
C PRO A 76 -10.57 -5.10 -2.84
N LEU A 77 -9.35 -4.61 -2.98
CA LEU A 77 -8.75 -4.33 -4.29
C LEU A 77 -7.90 -5.49 -4.79
N PHE A 78 -7.15 -6.14 -3.91
CA PHE A 78 -6.14 -7.12 -4.30
C PHE A 78 -6.43 -8.55 -3.87
N GLY A 79 -7.46 -8.77 -3.06
CA GLY A 79 -7.77 -10.09 -2.54
C GLY A 79 -7.04 -10.39 -1.25
N GLU A 80 -7.40 -11.47 -0.60
CA GLU A 80 -6.81 -11.87 0.66
C GLU A 80 -5.34 -12.27 0.46
N LYS A 81 -4.54 -12.00 1.47
CA LYS A 81 -3.11 -12.37 1.52
C LYS A 81 -2.32 -11.82 0.34
N TRP A 82 -2.71 -10.66 -0.14
CA TRP A 82 -2.02 -10.04 -1.27
C TRP A 82 -0.55 -9.73 -0.96
N THR A 83 -0.20 -9.54 0.31
CA THR A 83 1.19 -9.29 0.70
C THR A 83 2.09 -10.49 0.48
N GLU A 84 1.53 -11.65 0.28
CA GLU A 84 2.29 -12.89 0.06
C GLU A 84 2.41 -13.25 -1.42
N ARG A 85 1.96 -12.40 -2.30
CA ARG A 85 2.02 -12.66 -3.74
C ARG A 85 3.31 -12.18 -4.39
#